data_58183ed9e1094bb24f779d3a147e2160
#
_entry.id   58183ed9e1094bb24f779d3a147e2160
#
_cell.length_a   1.000
_cell.length_b   1.000
_cell.length_c   1.000
_cell.angle_alpha   90.00
_cell.angle_beta   90.00
_cell.angle_gamma   90.00
#
_symmetry.space_group_name_H-M   'P 1'
#
loop_
_entity.id
_entity.type
_entity.pdbx_description
1 polymer ?
#
loop_
_entity_poly.entity_id
_entity_poly.type
_entity_poly.pdbx_seq_one_letter_code
_entity_poly.pdbx_strand_id
1 'polypeptide(L)'
;MEFSSLYFLYLFLPLTLLVYFLVPGLRLKNIVLLAASLLFYAMGQPVYVLLLVGLSYANFAMARCIRPGKRNTLLLPVVVNLAVLGLFKYLDFFLGIFGITVADGGVMLAALRGITNGLNSIGFAFRSPTSALPLGLSFYAFQVISYVADVYRGKVKAERSFFNLLLYLSMFPKMMQGPIVRYEQVARQLMDRRTTPRAAFEGAQRFIIGLAKKVLLADYAGKVVASLSTGGAWLAALMFMFQIYFDFSGYSDMAIGLGRIFGFRYCENFDLPYISTSITEFWRRWHMSLGSFFRDYVYIPLGGNRRGKARQILNLLAVWALTGLWHGASWNFVLWGLYFFVLLSIEKQIAPKLETLPFIVRNLVTMFFVLIGWVLFMNTSLSGIGSAFAAMFGGGTSFAGSGVSLQLKNSLPLLLTCLIGSSVLPRWFGFLWSGLFGMGRSDRRGAVTVKKGIYLASVFLFLILLLWLCTVSLVGSTSSPSMYAQF
;
A
#
# COMPACT_ATOMS: atom_id res chain seq x y z
N MET A 1 -3.30 -11.61 10.25
CA MET A 1 -1.84 -11.73 10.52
C MET A 1 -1.12 -10.62 9.78
N GLU A 2 -0.11 -9.98 10.38
CA GLU A 2 0.66 -8.89 9.75
C GLU A 2 2.10 -9.33 9.46
N PHE A 3 2.75 -8.70 8.45
CA PHE A 3 4.13 -9.02 8.09
C PHE A 3 5.13 -8.63 9.20
N SER A 4 4.78 -7.62 10.00
CA SER A 4 5.54 -7.17 11.17
C SER A 4 5.22 -7.92 12.45
N SER A 5 4.57 -9.08 12.40
CA SER A 5 4.34 -9.91 13.57
C SER A 5 5.43 -10.99 13.74
N LEU A 6 5.83 -11.28 14.98
CA LEU A 6 6.79 -12.34 15.27
C LEU A 6 6.32 -13.70 14.74
N TYR A 7 5.01 -13.97 14.81
CA TYR A 7 4.42 -15.19 14.27
C TYR A 7 4.62 -15.31 12.75
N PHE A 8 4.45 -14.21 12.00
CA PHE A 8 4.71 -14.19 10.57
C PHE A 8 6.20 -14.43 10.28
N LEU A 9 7.09 -13.69 10.97
CA LEU A 9 8.52 -13.67 10.67
C LEU A 9 9.21 -15.00 11.02
N TYR A 10 8.84 -15.62 12.13
CA TYR A 10 9.57 -16.77 12.69
C TYR A 10 8.85 -18.12 12.55
N LEU A 11 7.57 -18.11 12.18
CA LEU A 11 6.84 -19.37 11.98
C LEU A 11 6.26 -19.46 10.56
N PHE A 12 5.33 -18.56 10.21
CA PHE A 12 4.59 -18.67 8.94
C PHE A 12 5.50 -18.57 7.73
N LEU A 13 6.32 -17.52 7.65
CA LEU A 13 7.19 -17.28 6.50
C LEU A 13 8.26 -18.36 6.34
N PRO A 14 9.03 -18.75 7.39
CA PRO A 14 10.01 -19.83 7.28
C PRO A 14 9.39 -21.16 6.84
N LEU A 15 8.26 -21.57 7.43
CA LEU A 15 7.57 -22.80 7.03
C LEU A 15 7.08 -22.74 5.58
N THR A 16 6.51 -21.61 5.17
CA THR A 16 6.07 -21.41 3.78
C THR A 16 7.24 -21.49 2.81
N LEU A 17 8.37 -20.85 3.12
CA LEU A 17 9.58 -20.92 2.30
C LEU A 17 10.15 -22.33 2.25
N LEU A 18 10.25 -23.02 3.39
CA LEU A 18 10.72 -24.40 3.44
C LEU A 18 9.92 -25.30 2.52
N VAL A 19 8.60 -25.33 2.67
CA VAL A 19 7.71 -26.16 1.84
C VAL A 19 7.80 -25.73 0.38
N TYR A 20 7.81 -24.43 0.08
CA TYR A 20 7.89 -23.92 -1.28
C TYR A 20 9.16 -24.34 -2.02
N PHE A 21 10.32 -24.36 -1.33
CA PHE A 21 11.58 -24.74 -1.96
C PHE A 21 11.80 -26.26 -2.00
N LEU A 22 11.17 -27.01 -1.10
CA LEU A 22 11.26 -28.49 -1.11
C LEU A 22 10.41 -29.13 -2.21
N VAL A 23 9.25 -28.55 -2.56
CA VAL A 23 8.38 -29.16 -3.58
C VAL A 23 8.95 -28.99 -4.98
N PRO A 24 8.90 -30.06 -5.81
CA PRO A 24 9.35 -30.00 -7.20
C PRO A 24 8.31 -29.35 -8.11
N GLY A 25 8.77 -28.72 -9.16
CA GLY A 25 7.93 -28.20 -10.22
C GLY A 25 7.06 -27.00 -9.85
N LEU A 26 6.70 -26.23 -10.87
CA LEU A 26 6.02 -24.94 -10.67
C LEU A 26 4.56 -25.10 -10.23
N ARG A 27 3.88 -26.17 -10.66
CA ARG A 27 2.48 -26.43 -10.27
C ARG A 27 2.34 -26.63 -8.76
N LEU A 28 3.19 -27.47 -8.16
CA LEU A 28 3.18 -27.68 -6.71
C LEU A 28 3.55 -26.42 -5.94
N LYS A 29 4.53 -25.65 -6.43
CA LYS A 29 4.87 -24.35 -5.87
C LYS A 29 3.70 -23.37 -5.88
N ASN A 30 2.88 -23.36 -6.93
CA ASN A 30 1.66 -22.55 -6.99
C ASN A 30 0.61 -23.03 -5.99
N ILE A 31 0.45 -24.34 -5.81
CA ILE A 31 -0.48 -24.92 -4.81
C ILE A 31 -0.03 -24.52 -3.40
N VAL A 32 1.25 -24.63 -3.09
CA VAL A 32 1.80 -24.20 -1.78
C VAL A 32 1.53 -22.72 -1.52
N LEU A 33 1.80 -21.86 -2.52
CA LEU A 33 1.52 -20.44 -2.39
C LEU A 33 0.03 -20.13 -2.24
N LEU A 34 -0.84 -20.84 -2.96
CA LEU A 34 -2.28 -20.68 -2.83
C LEU A 34 -2.75 -21.09 -1.43
N ALA A 35 -2.34 -22.27 -0.96
CA ALA A 35 -2.68 -22.76 0.37
C ALA A 35 -2.18 -21.81 1.47
N ALA A 36 -0.91 -21.37 1.39
CA ALA A 36 -0.33 -20.41 2.31
C ALA A 36 -1.10 -19.07 2.27
N SER A 37 -1.49 -18.60 1.08
CA SER A 37 -2.25 -17.33 0.94
C SER A 37 -3.64 -17.41 1.55
N LEU A 38 -4.36 -18.50 1.32
CA LEU A 38 -5.68 -18.71 1.93
C LEU A 38 -5.57 -18.88 3.46
N LEU A 39 -4.56 -19.61 3.93
CA LEU A 39 -4.28 -19.75 5.35
C LEU A 39 -3.94 -18.40 5.99
N PHE A 40 -3.05 -17.61 5.37
CA PHE A 40 -2.71 -16.25 5.84
C PHE A 40 -3.95 -15.38 6.00
N TYR A 41 -4.87 -15.44 5.04
CA TYR A 41 -6.12 -14.68 5.07
C TYR A 41 -7.08 -15.20 6.14
N ALA A 42 -7.23 -16.52 6.23
CA ALA A 42 -8.08 -17.19 7.22
C ALA A 42 -7.66 -16.90 8.67
N MET A 43 -6.36 -16.82 8.93
CA MET A 43 -5.84 -16.48 10.25
C MET A 43 -6.21 -15.05 10.71
N GLY A 44 -6.46 -14.14 9.76
CA GLY A 44 -6.95 -12.80 10.07
C GLY A 44 -8.48 -12.73 10.10
N GLN A 45 -9.13 -13.27 9.08
CA GLN A 45 -10.57 -13.12 8.85
C GLN A 45 -11.15 -14.37 8.15
N PRO A 46 -11.40 -15.47 8.87
CA PRO A 46 -11.76 -16.76 8.28
C PRO A 46 -13.02 -16.73 7.42
N VAL A 47 -14.08 -16.02 7.84
CA VAL A 47 -15.35 -15.94 7.11
C VAL A 47 -15.18 -15.29 5.75
N TYR A 48 -14.29 -14.31 5.63
CA TYR A 48 -14.07 -13.59 4.38
C TYR A 48 -13.28 -14.38 3.33
N VAL A 49 -12.70 -15.53 3.69
CA VAL A 49 -12.15 -16.48 2.70
C VAL A 49 -13.24 -16.91 1.72
N LEU A 50 -14.47 -17.15 2.22
CA LEU A 50 -15.60 -17.52 1.38
C LEU A 50 -15.95 -16.42 0.38
N LEU A 51 -15.94 -15.15 0.82
CA LEU A 51 -16.15 -14.00 -0.06
C LEU A 51 -15.04 -13.91 -1.13
N LEU A 52 -13.78 -14.03 -0.73
CA LEU A 52 -12.63 -13.96 -1.65
C LEU A 52 -12.72 -15.05 -2.71
N VAL A 53 -12.98 -16.29 -2.31
CA VAL A 53 -13.10 -17.44 -3.23
C VAL A 53 -14.34 -17.28 -4.13
N GLY A 54 -15.49 -16.92 -3.57
CA GLY A 54 -16.73 -16.71 -4.32
C GLY A 54 -16.62 -15.59 -5.33
N LEU A 55 -16.06 -14.42 -4.93
CA LEU A 55 -15.85 -13.30 -5.84
C LEU A 55 -14.82 -13.63 -6.93
N SER A 56 -13.76 -14.38 -6.58
CA SER A 56 -12.78 -14.87 -7.56
C SER A 56 -13.42 -15.80 -8.58
N TYR A 57 -14.31 -16.70 -8.13
CA TYR A 57 -15.01 -17.64 -9.03
C TYR A 57 -16.02 -16.89 -9.92
N ALA A 58 -16.80 -15.97 -9.37
CA ALA A 58 -17.72 -15.15 -10.14
C ALA A 58 -17.00 -14.39 -11.26
N ASN A 59 -15.87 -13.76 -10.94
CA ASN A 59 -15.07 -13.04 -11.93
C ASN A 59 -14.38 -13.98 -12.94
N PHE A 60 -13.97 -15.16 -12.51
CA PHE A 60 -13.46 -16.19 -13.42
C PHE A 60 -14.51 -16.59 -14.46
N ALA A 61 -15.75 -16.84 -14.02
CA ALA A 61 -16.85 -17.19 -14.91
C ALA A 61 -17.24 -16.03 -15.82
N MET A 62 -17.44 -14.83 -15.27
CA MET A 62 -17.81 -13.65 -16.04
C MET A 62 -16.73 -13.24 -17.05
N ALA A 63 -15.44 -13.32 -16.71
CA ALA A 63 -14.35 -12.94 -17.61
C ALA A 63 -14.34 -13.80 -18.89
N ARG A 64 -14.73 -15.07 -18.81
CA ARG A 64 -14.83 -15.98 -19.96
C ARG A 64 -15.98 -15.66 -20.90
N CYS A 65 -16.98 -14.91 -20.42
CA CYS A 65 -18.11 -14.40 -21.21
C CYS A 65 -17.84 -13.04 -21.85
N ILE A 66 -16.72 -12.38 -21.51
CA ILE A 66 -16.37 -11.08 -22.06
C ILE A 66 -16.05 -11.21 -23.56
N ARG A 67 -16.69 -10.37 -24.35
CA ARG A 67 -16.46 -10.26 -25.79
C ARG A 67 -15.84 -8.89 -26.11
N PRO A 68 -14.64 -8.83 -26.69
CA PRO A 68 -14.03 -7.57 -27.09
C PRO A 68 -14.97 -6.73 -27.95
N GLY A 69 -15.06 -5.43 -27.68
CA GLY A 69 -15.96 -4.51 -28.38
C GLY A 69 -17.43 -4.48 -27.90
N LYS A 70 -17.91 -5.48 -27.17
CA LYS A 70 -19.29 -5.51 -26.62
C LYS A 70 -19.30 -5.01 -25.17
N ARG A 71 -19.57 -3.70 -24.97
CA ARG A 71 -19.54 -3.03 -23.64
C ARG A 71 -20.40 -3.73 -22.58
N ASN A 72 -21.56 -4.26 -22.95
CA ASN A 72 -22.47 -4.92 -21.99
C ASN A 72 -21.82 -6.13 -21.32
N THR A 73 -20.85 -6.80 -21.96
CA THR A 73 -20.15 -7.94 -21.37
C THR A 73 -19.12 -7.53 -20.31
N LEU A 74 -18.63 -6.28 -20.34
CA LEU A 74 -17.75 -5.70 -19.33
C LEU A 74 -18.53 -5.13 -18.14
N LEU A 75 -19.73 -4.60 -18.42
CA LEU A 75 -20.51 -3.87 -17.41
C LEU A 75 -20.84 -4.74 -16.19
N LEU A 76 -21.30 -5.98 -16.42
CA LEU A 76 -21.69 -6.89 -15.35
C LEU A 76 -20.55 -7.15 -14.35
N PRO A 77 -19.36 -7.62 -14.75
CA PRO A 77 -18.28 -7.86 -13.77
C PRO A 77 -17.82 -6.58 -13.06
N VAL A 78 -17.81 -5.42 -13.74
CA VAL A 78 -17.46 -4.15 -13.10
C VAL A 78 -18.50 -3.76 -12.06
N VAL A 79 -19.80 -3.84 -12.37
CA VAL A 79 -20.90 -3.52 -11.45
C VAL A 79 -20.89 -4.45 -10.24
N VAL A 80 -20.70 -5.75 -10.44
CA VAL A 80 -20.65 -6.72 -9.33
C VAL A 80 -19.50 -6.37 -8.36
N ASN A 81 -18.30 -6.09 -8.87
CA ASN A 81 -17.16 -5.75 -7.99
C ASN A 81 -17.35 -4.40 -7.29
N LEU A 82 -17.92 -3.39 -7.97
CA LEU A 82 -18.23 -2.11 -7.36
C LEU A 82 -19.37 -2.21 -6.36
N ALA A 83 -20.38 -3.05 -6.61
CA ALA A 83 -21.47 -3.29 -5.67
C ALA A 83 -20.97 -3.98 -4.38
N VAL A 84 -20.13 -5.02 -4.52
CA VAL A 84 -19.50 -5.66 -3.36
C VAL A 84 -18.65 -4.64 -2.58
N LEU A 85 -17.81 -3.86 -3.24
CA LEU A 85 -17.03 -2.81 -2.59
C LEU A 85 -17.95 -1.77 -1.92
N GLY A 86 -19.05 -1.38 -2.61
CA GLY A 86 -20.05 -0.45 -2.12
C GLY A 86 -20.72 -0.93 -0.84
N LEU A 87 -21.16 -2.18 -0.83
CA LEU A 87 -21.84 -2.78 0.32
C LEU A 87 -20.93 -2.87 1.55
N PHE A 88 -19.70 -3.34 1.38
CA PHE A 88 -18.80 -3.56 2.50
C PHE A 88 -18.08 -2.29 3.00
N LYS A 89 -17.86 -1.30 2.14
CA LYS A 89 -17.09 -0.10 2.50
C LYS A 89 -17.93 1.15 2.68
N TYR A 90 -19.02 1.31 1.90
CA TYR A 90 -19.72 2.59 1.82
C TYR A 90 -21.16 2.56 2.31
N LEU A 91 -21.73 1.38 2.58
CA LEU A 91 -23.15 1.26 2.98
C LEU A 91 -23.46 2.13 4.19
N ASP A 92 -22.71 1.95 5.27
CA ASP A 92 -22.94 2.67 6.54
C ASP A 92 -22.70 4.18 6.39
N PHE A 93 -21.74 4.58 5.55
CA PHE A 93 -21.50 6.00 5.25
C PHE A 93 -22.69 6.63 4.51
N PHE A 94 -23.23 5.97 3.50
CA PHE A 94 -24.40 6.48 2.78
C PHE A 94 -25.65 6.49 3.66
N LEU A 95 -25.89 5.47 4.47
CA LEU A 95 -26.99 5.46 5.43
C LEU A 95 -26.89 6.61 6.42
N GLY A 96 -25.68 6.91 6.91
CA GLY A 96 -25.40 8.04 7.79
C GLY A 96 -25.72 9.41 7.16
N ILE A 97 -25.51 9.58 5.84
CA ILE A 97 -25.90 10.81 5.12
C ILE A 97 -27.41 11.03 5.17
N PHE A 98 -28.22 9.96 5.14
CA PHE A 98 -29.67 10.04 5.24
C PHE A 98 -30.20 10.02 6.71
N GLY A 99 -29.30 10.19 7.70
CA GLY A 99 -29.67 10.23 9.11
C GLY A 99 -30.03 8.88 9.71
N ILE A 100 -29.80 7.77 8.99
CA ILE A 100 -30.05 6.42 9.48
C ILE A 100 -28.85 6.01 10.35
N THR A 101 -29.05 6.10 11.68
CA THR A 101 -28.06 5.61 12.65
C THR A 101 -28.16 4.10 12.75
N VAL A 102 -27.05 3.43 12.58
CA VAL A 102 -26.96 1.98 12.69
C VAL A 102 -26.27 1.61 14.00
N ALA A 103 -26.74 0.56 14.64
CA ALA A 103 -26.15 0.04 15.89
C ALA A 103 -24.65 -0.31 15.73
N ASP A 104 -23.95 -0.44 16.84
CA ASP A 104 -22.50 -0.68 16.94
C ASP A 104 -21.92 -1.61 15.86
N GLY A 105 -21.11 -1.01 14.99
CA GLY A 105 -20.37 -1.71 13.93
C GLY A 105 -21.03 -1.75 12.55
N GLY A 106 -22.26 -1.19 12.39
CA GLY A 106 -22.91 -1.05 11.08
C GLY A 106 -23.78 -2.25 10.66
N VAL A 107 -24.65 -1.99 9.65
CA VAL A 107 -25.58 -3.01 9.10
C VAL A 107 -24.84 -4.24 8.60
N MET A 108 -23.75 -4.01 7.87
CA MET A 108 -22.99 -5.09 7.26
C MET A 108 -22.31 -5.98 8.31
N LEU A 109 -21.76 -5.40 9.39
CA LEU A 109 -21.16 -6.19 10.46
C LEU A 109 -22.20 -7.02 11.21
N ALA A 110 -23.38 -6.46 11.46
CA ALA A 110 -24.51 -7.19 12.08
C ALA A 110 -24.95 -8.38 11.21
N ALA A 111 -25.10 -8.17 9.90
CA ALA A 111 -25.46 -9.24 8.96
C ALA A 111 -24.38 -10.35 8.92
N LEU A 112 -23.10 -9.99 8.91
CA LEU A 112 -21.99 -10.94 8.91
C LEU A 112 -21.90 -11.75 10.21
N ARG A 113 -22.18 -11.13 11.35
CA ARG A 113 -22.28 -11.83 12.64
C ARG A 113 -23.44 -12.82 12.63
N GLY A 114 -24.59 -12.44 12.06
CA GLY A 114 -25.72 -13.35 11.87
C GLY A 114 -25.35 -14.56 11.00
N ILE A 115 -24.70 -14.34 9.86
CA ILE A 115 -24.21 -15.42 8.98
C ILE A 115 -23.20 -16.31 9.72
N THR A 116 -22.28 -15.72 10.46
CA THR A 116 -21.28 -16.49 11.22
C THR A 116 -21.93 -17.36 12.29
N ASN A 117 -22.90 -16.82 13.02
CA ASN A 117 -23.65 -17.56 14.02
C ASN A 117 -24.46 -18.71 13.39
N GLY A 118 -25.10 -18.46 12.23
CA GLY A 118 -25.79 -19.50 11.46
C GLY A 118 -24.87 -20.62 10.98
N LEU A 119 -23.65 -20.29 10.52
CA LEU A 119 -22.66 -21.30 10.14
C LEU A 119 -22.15 -22.09 11.35
N ASN A 120 -21.95 -21.42 12.49
CA ASN A 120 -21.51 -22.10 13.70
C ASN A 120 -22.61 -23.04 14.28
N SER A 121 -23.88 -22.73 14.09
CA SER A 121 -24.99 -23.60 14.53
C SER A 121 -25.06 -24.94 13.77
N ILE A 122 -24.48 -24.99 12.56
CA ILE A 122 -24.37 -26.21 11.73
C ILE A 122 -23.00 -26.90 11.81
N GLY A 123 -22.17 -26.56 12.81
CA GLY A 123 -20.95 -27.27 13.14
C GLY A 123 -19.65 -26.61 12.69
N PHE A 124 -19.69 -25.41 12.10
CA PHE A 124 -18.49 -24.63 11.88
C PHE A 124 -18.05 -23.90 13.16
N ALA A 125 -16.78 -23.57 13.28
CA ALA A 125 -16.22 -22.83 14.42
C ALA A 125 -15.54 -21.54 13.94
N PHE A 126 -16.29 -20.68 13.26
CA PHE A 126 -15.77 -19.41 12.79
C PHE A 126 -15.77 -18.37 13.92
N ARG A 127 -14.67 -17.61 14.00
CA ARG A 127 -14.59 -16.45 14.87
C ARG A 127 -15.49 -15.34 14.33
N SER A 128 -16.29 -14.71 15.18
CA SER A 128 -17.13 -13.57 14.79
C SER A 128 -16.28 -12.43 14.21
N PRO A 129 -16.71 -11.84 13.08
CA PRO A 129 -15.99 -10.73 12.47
C PRO A 129 -16.01 -9.50 13.39
N THR A 130 -14.87 -8.81 13.46
CA THR A 130 -14.68 -7.57 14.25
C THR A 130 -14.76 -6.31 13.38
N SER A 131 -14.69 -6.46 12.05
CA SER A 131 -14.79 -5.38 11.07
C SER A 131 -15.73 -5.77 9.95
N ALA A 132 -16.53 -4.83 9.48
CA ALA A 132 -17.36 -5.01 8.29
C ALA A 132 -16.53 -5.14 7.02
N LEU A 133 -15.40 -4.42 6.92
CA LEU A 133 -14.57 -4.40 5.72
C LEU A 133 -13.61 -5.59 5.69
N PRO A 134 -13.71 -6.49 4.67
CA PRO A 134 -12.73 -7.54 4.46
C PRO A 134 -11.34 -6.97 4.16
N LEU A 135 -10.31 -7.48 4.83
CA LEU A 135 -8.94 -7.07 4.58
C LEU A 135 -8.58 -7.22 3.10
N GLY A 136 -8.03 -6.16 2.51
CA GLY A 136 -7.60 -6.15 1.13
C GLY A 136 -8.69 -6.06 0.08
N LEU A 137 -10.01 -5.97 0.45
CA LEU A 137 -11.12 -5.89 -0.52
C LEU A 137 -10.89 -4.77 -1.53
N SER A 138 -10.51 -3.59 -1.10
CA SER A 138 -10.25 -2.45 -1.98
C SER A 138 -9.13 -2.74 -2.99
N PHE A 139 -8.09 -3.49 -2.58
CA PHE A 139 -6.96 -3.84 -3.43
C PHE A 139 -7.31 -4.93 -4.45
N TYR A 140 -7.89 -6.05 -3.99
CA TYR A 140 -8.21 -7.12 -4.93
C TYR A 140 -9.42 -6.78 -5.82
N ALA A 141 -10.34 -5.90 -5.40
CA ALA A 141 -11.39 -5.37 -6.28
C ALA A 141 -10.77 -4.62 -7.47
N PHE A 142 -9.77 -3.75 -7.24
CA PHE A 142 -9.07 -3.07 -8.32
C PHE A 142 -8.26 -4.03 -9.20
N GLN A 143 -7.65 -5.06 -8.62
CA GLN A 143 -6.97 -6.10 -9.39
C GLN A 143 -7.94 -6.84 -10.31
N VAL A 144 -9.13 -7.20 -9.81
CA VAL A 144 -10.17 -7.85 -10.60
C VAL A 144 -10.73 -6.92 -11.69
N ILE A 145 -11.07 -5.66 -11.34
CA ILE A 145 -11.58 -4.68 -12.31
C ILE A 145 -10.55 -4.46 -13.43
N SER A 146 -9.25 -4.35 -13.08
CA SER A 146 -8.21 -4.24 -14.11
C SER A 146 -8.13 -5.48 -14.99
N TYR A 147 -8.25 -6.68 -14.41
CA TYR A 147 -8.23 -7.93 -15.14
C TYR A 147 -9.38 -8.03 -16.15
N VAL A 148 -10.63 -7.82 -15.72
CA VAL A 148 -11.78 -7.90 -16.62
C VAL A 148 -11.75 -6.81 -17.70
N ALA A 149 -11.26 -5.61 -17.36
CA ALA A 149 -11.06 -4.54 -18.32
C ALA A 149 -9.97 -4.86 -19.36
N ASP A 150 -8.88 -5.51 -18.94
CA ASP A 150 -7.80 -5.90 -19.85
C ASP A 150 -8.19 -7.11 -20.74
N VAL A 151 -9.04 -8.02 -20.24
CA VAL A 151 -9.68 -9.06 -21.08
C VAL A 151 -10.57 -8.40 -22.13
N TYR A 152 -11.41 -7.43 -21.74
CA TYR A 152 -12.27 -6.69 -22.68
C TYR A 152 -11.46 -5.93 -23.74
N ARG A 153 -10.32 -5.35 -23.39
CA ARG A 153 -9.42 -4.64 -24.31
C ARG A 153 -8.57 -5.58 -25.17
N GLY A 154 -8.65 -6.90 -24.94
CA GLY A 154 -7.83 -7.87 -25.65
C GLY A 154 -6.36 -7.87 -25.27
N LYS A 155 -5.96 -7.18 -24.19
CA LYS A 155 -4.57 -7.16 -23.69
C LYS A 155 -4.16 -8.50 -23.10
N VAL A 156 -5.09 -9.17 -22.44
CA VAL A 156 -4.91 -10.49 -21.87
C VAL A 156 -6.08 -11.40 -22.27
N LYS A 157 -5.80 -12.69 -22.40
CA LYS A 157 -6.86 -13.70 -22.56
C LYS A 157 -7.48 -14.00 -21.21
N ALA A 158 -8.78 -14.32 -21.19
CA ALA A 158 -9.43 -14.81 -19.99
C ALA A 158 -8.71 -16.07 -19.49
N GLU A 159 -8.40 -16.10 -18.18
CA GLU A 159 -7.68 -17.22 -17.57
C GLU A 159 -8.53 -18.50 -17.66
N ARG A 160 -7.86 -19.62 -17.97
CA ARG A 160 -8.52 -20.92 -18.11
C ARG A 160 -8.52 -21.74 -16.83
N SER A 161 -7.59 -21.45 -15.91
CA SER A 161 -7.47 -22.10 -14.61
C SER A 161 -8.01 -21.22 -13.50
N PHE A 162 -9.08 -21.66 -12.84
CA PHE A 162 -9.59 -20.97 -11.65
C PHE A 162 -8.52 -20.82 -10.55
N PHE A 163 -7.70 -21.85 -10.35
CA PHE A 163 -6.63 -21.83 -9.34
C PHE A 163 -5.56 -20.76 -9.63
N ASN A 164 -5.23 -20.49 -10.88
CA ASN A 164 -4.28 -19.43 -11.25
C ASN A 164 -4.88 -18.05 -10.95
N LEU A 165 -6.16 -17.84 -11.28
CA LEU A 165 -6.83 -16.57 -10.98
C LEU A 165 -7.00 -16.38 -9.47
N LEU A 166 -7.40 -17.43 -8.75
CA LEU A 166 -7.51 -17.38 -7.28
C LEU A 166 -6.14 -17.11 -6.65
N LEU A 167 -5.07 -17.77 -7.07
CA LEU A 167 -3.71 -17.49 -6.62
C LEU A 167 -3.33 -16.03 -6.90
N TYR A 168 -3.58 -15.54 -8.12
CA TYR A 168 -3.30 -14.14 -8.45
C TYR A 168 -4.00 -13.18 -7.49
N LEU A 169 -5.27 -13.37 -7.18
CA LEU A 169 -6.04 -12.47 -6.32
C LEU A 169 -5.67 -12.62 -4.83
N SER A 170 -5.49 -13.86 -4.37
CA SER A 170 -5.25 -14.17 -2.95
C SER A 170 -3.81 -14.07 -2.50
N MET A 171 -2.84 -13.91 -3.42
CA MET A 171 -1.41 -13.99 -3.12
C MET A 171 -1.00 -13.07 -1.97
N PHE A 172 -0.67 -13.67 -0.81
CA PHE A 172 -0.49 -12.99 0.46
C PHE A 172 0.54 -11.84 0.43
N PRO A 173 1.66 -11.90 -0.35
CA PRO A 173 2.61 -10.79 -0.35
C PRO A 173 2.01 -9.46 -0.80
N LYS A 174 1.01 -9.46 -1.71
CA LYS A 174 0.47 -8.23 -2.30
C LYS A 174 -0.99 -7.94 -1.93
N MET A 175 -1.68 -8.87 -1.25
CA MET A 175 -3.14 -8.80 -1.12
C MET A 175 -3.63 -7.66 -0.21
N MET A 176 -2.91 -7.35 0.88
CA MET A 176 -3.39 -6.37 1.87
C MET A 176 -3.08 -4.92 1.48
N GLN A 177 -1.81 -4.60 1.28
CA GLN A 177 -1.30 -3.23 1.02
C GLN A 177 -0.13 -3.22 0.02
N GLY A 178 0.09 -4.33 -0.67
CA GLY A 178 1.09 -4.41 -1.71
C GLY A 178 0.75 -3.51 -2.90
N PRO A 179 1.65 -3.41 -3.88
CA PRO A 179 1.33 -2.76 -5.15
C PRO A 179 0.09 -3.37 -5.80
N ILE A 180 -0.73 -2.56 -6.45
CA ILE A 180 -1.87 -3.03 -7.26
C ILE A 180 -1.29 -3.65 -8.55
N VAL A 181 -0.87 -4.91 -8.42
CA VAL A 181 -0.26 -5.66 -9.53
C VAL A 181 -1.34 -6.09 -10.50
N ARG A 182 -1.20 -5.77 -11.78
CA ARG A 182 -2.15 -6.19 -12.82
C ARG A 182 -1.92 -7.64 -13.23
N TYR A 183 -2.99 -8.30 -13.71
CA TYR A 183 -2.88 -9.68 -14.17
C TYR A 183 -1.86 -9.83 -15.31
N GLU A 184 -1.84 -8.89 -16.27
CA GLU A 184 -0.88 -8.83 -17.37
C GLU A 184 0.59 -8.95 -16.88
N GLN A 185 0.92 -8.32 -15.77
CA GLN A 185 2.28 -8.29 -15.22
C GLN A 185 2.74 -9.64 -14.67
N VAL A 186 1.81 -10.49 -14.23
CA VAL A 186 2.14 -11.77 -13.58
C VAL A 186 1.64 -13.00 -14.32
N ALA A 187 0.81 -12.85 -15.34
CA ALA A 187 0.20 -13.95 -16.08
C ALA A 187 1.22 -14.99 -16.58
N ARG A 188 2.32 -14.54 -17.20
CA ARG A 188 3.41 -15.42 -17.64
C ARG A 188 4.14 -16.05 -16.46
N GLN A 189 4.31 -15.31 -15.38
CA GLN A 189 5.05 -15.73 -14.18
C GLN A 189 4.29 -16.80 -13.38
N LEU A 190 2.96 -16.89 -13.52
CA LEU A 190 2.16 -17.98 -12.95
C LEU A 190 2.48 -19.33 -13.64
N MET A 191 2.83 -19.30 -14.92
CA MET A 191 3.06 -20.49 -15.74
C MET A 191 4.54 -20.79 -15.97
N ASP A 192 5.39 -19.76 -15.98
CA ASP A 192 6.84 -19.89 -16.19
C ASP A 192 7.58 -18.85 -15.36
N ARG A 193 8.12 -19.28 -14.23
CA ARG A 193 9.03 -18.48 -13.41
C ARG A 193 10.10 -19.35 -12.80
N ARG A 194 11.27 -18.75 -12.63
CA ARG A 194 12.42 -19.38 -11.97
C ARG A 194 12.84 -18.53 -10.77
N THR A 195 13.13 -19.18 -9.69
CA THR A 195 13.72 -18.56 -8.51
C THR A 195 15.22 -18.86 -8.51
N THR A 196 16.04 -17.84 -8.45
CA THR A 196 17.50 -17.99 -8.31
C THR A 196 17.94 -17.59 -6.91
N PRO A 197 19.03 -18.17 -6.37
CA PRO A 197 19.55 -17.77 -5.06
C PRO A 197 19.82 -16.26 -4.96
N ARG A 198 20.32 -15.67 -6.04
CA ARG A 198 20.53 -14.20 -6.12
C ARG A 198 19.23 -13.44 -5.99
N ALA A 199 18.17 -13.83 -6.73
CA ALA A 199 16.87 -13.16 -6.65
C ALA A 199 16.23 -13.32 -5.26
N ALA A 200 16.38 -14.49 -4.63
CA ALA A 200 15.93 -14.73 -3.28
C ALA A 200 16.66 -13.85 -2.26
N PHE A 201 17.99 -13.71 -2.37
CA PHE A 201 18.79 -12.83 -1.52
C PHE A 201 18.39 -11.36 -1.69
N GLU A 202 18.29 -10.87 -2.93
CA GLU A 202 17.85 -9.50 -3.21
C GLU A 202 16.42 -9.25 -2.69
N GLY A 203 15.54 -10.26 -2.76
CA GLY A 203 14.20 -10.21 -2.20
C GLY A 203 14.19 -10.17 -0.67
N ALA A 204 15.01 -10.98 -0.01
CA ALA A 204 15.16 -10.98 1.45
C ALA A 204 15.75 -9.64 1.94
N GLN A 205 16.77 -9.12 1.26
CA GLN A 205 17.32 -7.80 1.55
C GLN A 205 16.24 -6.71 1.50
N ARG A 206 15.44 -6.70 0.43
CA ARG A 206 14.35 -5.72 0.28
C ARG A 206 13.27 -5.90 1.35
N PHE A 207 12.92 -7.13 1.70
CA PHE A 207 11.97 -7.44 2.76
C PHE A 207 12.44 -6.90 4.12
N ILE A 208 13.69 -7.15 4.49
CA ILE A 208 14.25 -6.71 5.78
C ILE A 208 14.34 -5.17 5.85
N ILE A 209 14.73 -4.51 4.76
CA ILE A 209 14.73 -3.04 4.69
C ILE A 209 13.30 -2.50 4.83
N GLY A 210 12.32 -3.11 4.16
CA GLY A 210 10.91 -2.76 4.29
C GLY A 210 10.39 -2.94 5.72
N LEU A 211 10.76 -4.03 6.37
CA LEU A 211 10.45 -4.29 7.78
C LEU A 211 11.06 -3.22 8.71
N ALA A 212 12.31 -2.86 8.48
CA ALA A 212 12.98 -1.79 9.24
C ALA A 212 12.30 -0.43 9.07
N LYS A 213 11.87 -0.08 7.86
CA LYS A 213 11.06 1.13 7.61
C LYS A 213 9.79 1.13 8.44
N LYS A 214 9.05 0.01 8.47
CA LYS A 214 7.80 -0.14 9.24
C LYS A 214 8.06 -0.08 10.74
N VAL A 215 8.94 -0.95 11.25
CA VAL A 215 9.10 -1.17 12.68
C VAL A 215 9.93 -0.08 13.35
N LEU A 216 11.04 0.34 12.71
CA LEU A 216 12.01 1.27 13.34
C LEU A 216 11.73 2.75 13.02
N LEU A 217 11.01 3.06 11.94
CA LEU A 217 10.72 4.44 11.57
C LEU A 217 9.24 4.78 11.72
N ALA A 218 8.35 4.04 11.02
CA ALA A 218 6.93 4.37 11.01
C ALA A 218 6.27 4.19 12.38
N ASP A 219 6.50 3.07 13.06
CA ASP A 219 5.86 2.80 14.36
C ASP A 219 6.36 3.76 15.44
N TYR A 220 7.64 4.12 15.44
CA TYR A 220 8.17 5.13 16.36
C TYR A 220 7.66 6.53 16.04
N ALA A 221 7.55 6.92 14.76
CA ALA A 221 6.92 8.17 14.37
C ALA A 221 5.46 8.24 14.82
N GLY A 222 4.71 7.13 14.69
CA GLY A 222 3.34 7.00 15.18
C GLY A 222 3.22 7.15 16.70
N LYS A 223 4.17 6.62 17.48
CA LYS A 223 4.22 6.81 18.94
C LYS A 223 4.41 8.29 19.30
N VAL A 224 5.25 9.01 18.56
CA VAL A 224 5.42 10.46 18.75
C VAL A 224 4.13 11.19 18.42
N VAL A 225 3.46 10.90 17.29
CA VAL A 225 2.15 11.48 16.93
C VAL A 225 1.14 11.28 18.04
N ALA A 226 1.02 10.05 18.56
CA ALA A 226 0.07 9.71 19.62
C ALA A 226 0.38 10.40 20.97
N SER A 227 1.65 10.75 21.25
CA SER A 227 2.07 11.43 22.48
C SER A 227 1.80 12.94 22.46
N LEU A 228 1.51 13.53 21.30
CA LEU A 228 1.29 14.97 21.12
C LEU A 228 -0.22 15.30 21.16
N SER A 229 -0.81 15.32 22.37
CA SER A 229 -2.27 15.46 22.54
C SER A 229 -2.82 16.88 22.37
N THR A 230 -2.07 17.93 22.75
CA THR A 230 -2.60 19.32 22.80
C THR A 230 -1.63 20.40 22.35
N GLY A 231 -0.40 20.06 22.10
CA GLY A 231 0.64 21.01 21.64
C GLY A 231 1.50 20.38 20.58
N GLY A 232 2.16 21.18 19.75
CA GLY A 232 3.07 20.66 18.74
C GLY A 232 2.41 20.13 17.49
N ALA A 233 1.29 20.70 17.05
CA ALA A 233 0.54 20.29 15.87
C ALA A 233 1.41 20.18 14.60
N TRP A 234 2.39 21.09 14.44
CA TRP A 234 3.38 21.01 13.36
C TRP A 234 4.30 19.81 13.47
N LEU A 235 4.75 19.46 14.69
CA LEU A 235 5.57 18.26 14.91
C LEU A 235 4.75 17.01 14.67
N ALA A 236 3.50 16.97 15.10
CA ALA A 236 2.59 15.86 14.84
C ALA A 236 2.34 15.67 13.33
N ALA A 237 2.09 16.75 12.59
CA ALA A 237 1.91 16.72 11.15
C ALA A 237 3.18 16.20 10.42
N LEU A 238 4.35 16.69 10.84
CA LEU A 238 5.63 16.26 10.25
C LEU A 238 5.93 14.78 10.56
N MET A 239 5.71 14.35 11.80
CA MET A 239 5.90 12.94 12.17
C MET A 239 4.89 12.02 11.48
N PHE A 240 3.63 12.46 11.33
CA PHE A 240 2.64 11.73 10.57
C PHE A 240 3.02 11.60 9.08
N MET A 241 3.57 12.66 8.48
CA MET A 241 4.09 12.63 7.11
C MET A 241 5.14 11.54 6.94
N PHE A 242 6.07 11.36 7.89
CA PHE A 242 7.04 10.27 7.86
C PHE A 242 6.41 8.92 8.20
N GLN A 243 5.51 8.87 9.18
CA GLN A 243 4.81 7.66 9.56
C GLN A 243 4.10 7.04 8.35
N ILE A 244 3.24 7.79 7.65
CA ILE A 244 2.48 7.26 6.51
C ILE A 244 3.39 6.82 5.35
N TYR A 245 4.50 7.53 5.12
CA TYR A 245 5.46 7.16 4.09
C TYR A 245 6.18 5.86 4.42
N PHE A 246 6.77 5.76 5.60
CA PHE A 246 7.56 4.57 5.97
C PHE A 246 6.67 3.36 6.25
N ASP A 247 5.46 3.54 6.77
CA ASP A 247 4.49 2.47 6.94
C ASP A 247 4.13 1.85 5.59
N PHE A 248 3.71 2.67 4.64
CA PHE A 248 3.23 2.17 3.36
C PHE A 248 4.37 1.77 2.39
N SER A 249 5.45 2.55 2.32
CA SER A 249 6.61 2.15 1.51
C SER A 249 7.31 0.92 2.07
N GLY A 250 7.37 0.78 3.40
CA GLY A 250 7.90 -0.40 4.07
C GLY A 250 7.09 -1.65 3.74
N TYR A 251 5.76 -1.57 3.82
CA TYR A 251 4.91 -2.67 3.42
C TYR A 251 5.07 -3.02 1.93
N SER A 252 5.11 -2.02 1.06
CA SER A 252 5.33 -2.23 -0.37
C SER A 252 6.68 -2.90 -0.66
N ASP A 253 7.75 -2.50 0.04
CA ASP A 253 9.06 -3.14 -0.08
C ASP A 253 9.05 -4.59 0.42
N MET A 254 8.37 -4.87 1.54
CA MET A 254 8.17 -6.23 2.03
C MET A 254 7.42 -7.09 1.00
N ALA A 255 6.33 -6.56 0.42
CA ALA A 255 5.53 -7.25 -0.60
C ALA A 255 6.34 -7.58 -1.86
N ILE A 256 7.11 -6.60 -2.37
CA ILE A 256 7.96 -6.77 -3.56
C ILE A 256 9.10 -7.75 -3.25
N GLY A 257 9.69 -7.64 -2.06
CA GLY A 257 10.75 -8.55 -1.58
C GLY A 257 10.27 -10.00 -1.54
N LEU A 258 9.12 -10.26 -0.91
CA LEU A 258 8.51 -11.59 -0.86
C LEU A 258 8.15 -12.09 -2.27
N GLY A 259 7.56 -11.23 -3.11
CA GLY A 259 7.31 -11.56 -4.50
C GLY A 259 8.57 -12.06 -5.19
N ARG A 260 9.70 -11.35 -5.01
CA ARG A 260 10.98 -11.70 -5.63
C ARG A 260 11.56 -13.03 -5.10
N ILE A 261 11.39 -13.32 -3.80
CA ILE A 261 11.77 -14.61 -3.20
C ILE A 261 11.00 -15.76 -3.86
N PHE A 262 9.70 -15.59 -4.13
CA PHE A 262 8.87 -16.57 -4.81
C PHE A 262 9.00 -16.57 -6.34
N GLY A 263 9.87 -15.74 -6.89
CA GLY A 263 10.14 -15.64 -8.33
C GLY A 263 9.20 -14.71 -9.10
N PHE A 264 8.37 -13.91 -8.41
CA PHE A 264 7.54 -12.88 -9.02
C PHE A 264 8.25 -11.53 -9.06
N ARG A 265 7.92 -10.74 -10.09
CA ARG A 265 8.36 -9.34 -10.21
C ARG A 265 7.15 -8.44 -10.16
N TYR A 266 6.98 -7.74 -9.05
CA TYR A 266 5.94 -6.73 -8.88
C TYR A 266 6.44 -5.36 -9.30
N CYS A 267 5.50 -4.46 -9.63
CA CYS A 267 5.82 -3.08 -9.94
C CYS A 267 6.23 -2.30 -8.69
N GLU A 268 7.05 -1.27 -8.89
CA GLU A 268 7.40 -0.32 -7.84
C GLU A 268 6.16 0.50 -7.43
N ASN A 269 6.10 0.89 -6.17
CA ASN A 269 4.99 1.67 -5.61
C ASN A 269 5.42 3.04 -5.11
N PHE A 270 6.69 3.20 -4.76
CA PHE A 270 7.29 4.44 -4.28
C PHE A 270 8.67 4.69 -4.91
N ASP A 271 8.95 5.96 -5.23
CA ASP A 271 10.27 6.39 -5.73
C ASP A 271 10.67 7.74 -5.12
N LEU A 272 11.07 7.73 -3.83
CA LEU A 272 11.51 8.91 -3.09
C LEU A 272 10.55 10.12 -3.26
N PRO A 273 9.27 10.02 -2.87
CA PRO A 273 8.28 11.05 -3.17
C PRO A 273 8.59 12.41 -2.52
N TYR A 274 9.32 12.42 -1.42
CA TYR A 274 9.60 13.66 -0.68
C TYR A 274 10.72 14.53 -1.24
N ILE A 275 11.40 14.08 -2.31
CA ILE A 275 12.30 14.94 -3.08
C ILE A 275 11.61 15.68 -4.24
N SER A 276 10.30 15.50 -4.41
CA SER A 276 9.53 16.07 -5.52
C SER A 276 9.50 17.60 -5.46
N THR A 277 9.52 18.23 -6.63
CA THR A 277 9.51 19.67 -6.83
C THR A 277 8.18 20.20 -7.36
N SER A 278 7.18 19.33 -7.46
CA SER A 278 5.82 19.67 -7.84
C SER A 278 4.83 18.64 -7.29
N ILE A 279 3.55 19.01 -7.13
CA ILE A 279 2.48 18.09 -6.69
C ILE A 279 2.28 16.98 -7.74
N THR A 280 2.39 17.30 -9.03
CA THR A 280 2.33 16.31 -10.11
C THR A 280 3.47 15.30 -10.00
N GLU A 281 4.70 15.75 -9.74
CA GLU A 281 5.85 14.86 -9.55
C GLU A 281 5.68 13.99 -8.30
N PHE A 282 5.19 14.58 -7.19
CA PHE A 282 4.91 13.85 -5.97
C PHE A 282 3.99 12.65 -6.23
N TRP A 283 2.84 12.84 -6.91
CA TRP A 283 1.91 11.76 -7.22
C TRP A 283 2.39 10.78 -8.28
N ARG A 284 3.41 11.12 -9.05
CA ARG A 284 4.11 10.17 -9.94
C ARG A 284 5.07 9.26 -9.18
N ARG A 285 5.48 9.65 -7.97
CA ARG A 285 6.43 8.95 -7.11
C ARG A 285 5.77 8.28 -5.90
N TRP A 286 4.59 8.72 -5.53
CA TRP A 286 3.76 8.20 -4.43
C TRP A 286 2.69 7.26 -4.97
N HIS A 287 2.57 6.05 -4.37
CA HIS A 287 1.55 5.04 -4.70
C HIS A 287 1.34 4.86 -6.22
N MET A 288 2.45 4.61 -6.91
CA MET A 288 2.54 4.60 -8.38
C MET A 288 1.57 3.61 -9.01
N SER A 289 1.33 2.46 -8.36
CA SER A 289 0.40 1.44 -8.83
C SER A 289 -1.05 1.93 -8.85
N LEU A 290 -1.50 2.69 -7.82
CA LEU A 290 -2.82 3.32 -7.77
C LEU A 290 -2.94 4.42 -8.83
N GLY A 291 -1.93 5.30 -8.91
CA GLY A 291 -1.91 6.37 -9.93
C GLY A 291 -2.02 5.81 -11.35
N SER A 292 -1.29 4.74 -11.65
CA SER A 292 -1.37 4.06 -12.95
C SER A 292 -2.73 3.40 -13.18
N PHE A 293 -3.35 2.84 -12.12
CA PHE A 293 -4.70 2.26 -12.21
C PHE A 293 -5.73 3.34 -12.61
N PHE A 294 -5.82 4.44 -11.85
CA PHE A 294 -6.77 5.51 -12.16
C PHE A 294 -6.51 6.17 -13.52
N ARG A 295 -5.24 6.35 -13.90
CA ARG A 295 -4.90 6.84 -15.23
C ARG A 295 -5.45 5.95 -16.34
N ASP A 296 -5.21 4.63 -16.24
CA ASP A 296 -5.47 3.72 -17.37
C ASP A 296 -6.90 3.20 -17.41
N TYR A 297 -7.60 3.14 -16.26
CA TYR A 297 -8.97 2.60 -16.19
C TYR A 297 -10.05 3.66 -15.96
N VAL A 298 -9.67 4.90 -15.58
CA VAL A 298 -10.63 6.01 -15.37
C VAL A 298 -10.29 7.20 -16.25
N TYR A 299 -9.12 7.81 -16.11
CA TYR A 299 -8.77 9.07 -16.77
C TYR A 299 -8.74 8.94 -18.30
N ILE A 300 -8.02 7.96 -18.84
CA ILE A 300 -7.92 7.72 -20.29
C ILE A 300 -9.28 7.35 -20.90
N PRO A 301 -10.07 6.41 -20.34
CA PRO A 301 -11.41 6.10 -20.85
C PRO A 301 -12.39 7.28 -20.86
N LEU A 302 -12.29 8.22 -19.91
CA LEU A 302 -13.08 9.44 -19.88
C LEU A 302 -12.65 10.48 -20.94
N GLY A 303 -11.58 10.20 -21.70
CA GLY A 303 -11.05 11.06 -22.77
C GLY A 303 -9.70 11.71 -22.46
N GLY A 304 -9.18 11.54 -21.23
CA GLY A 304 -7.88 12.08 -20.82
C GLY A 304 -7.80 13.60 -21.03
N ASN A 305 -6.72 14.05 -21.69
CA ASN A 305 -6.47 15.46 -22.03
C ASN A 305 -6.80 15.80 -23.51
N ARG A 306 -7.39 14.87 -24.27
CA ARG A 306 -7.57 15.01 -25.73
C ARG A 306 -8.86 15.75 -26.12
N ARG A 307 -9.78 16.00 -25.17
CA ARG A 307 -11.12 16.57 -25.43
C ARG A 307 -11.28 17.99 -24.86
N GLY A 308 -10.20 18.79 -24.86
CA GLY A 308 -10.21 20.17 -24.38
C GLY A 308 -10.02 20.34 -22.88
N LYS A 309 -9.73 21.59 -22.45
CA LYS A 309 -9.37 21.92 -21.05
C LYS A 309 -10.50 21.63 -20.05
N ALA A 310 -11.75 21.98 -20.38
CA ALA A 310 -12.90 21.74 -19.48
C ALA A 310 -13.08 20.25 -19.19
N ARG A 311 -13.04 19.41 -20.22
CA ARG A 311 -13.14 17.95 -20.07
C ARG A 311 -11.97 17.37 -19.28
N GLN A 312 -10.77 17.90 -19.45
CA GLN A 312 -9.58 17.51 -18.68
C GLN A 312 -9.76 17.80 -17.18
N ILE A 313 -10.31 18.98 -16.83
CA ILE A 313 -10.59 19.35 -15.43
C ILE A 313 -11.63 18.41 -14.83
N LEU A 314 -12.72 18.12 -15.53
CA LEU A 314 -13.75 17.18 -15.07
C LEU A 314 -13.19 15.77 -14.89
N ASN A 315 -12.34 15.30 -15.82
CA ASN A 315 -11.69 14.00 -15.70
C ASN A 315 -10.75 13.95 -14.48
N LEU A 316 -10.04 15.05 -14.21
CA LEU A 316 -9.16 15.16 -13.03
C LEU A 316 -9.98 15.16 -11.74
N LEU A 317 -11.09 15.91 -11.71
CA LEU A 317 -12.03 15.92 -10.58
C LEU A 317 -12.57 14.50 -10.31
N ALA A 318 -13.03 13.80 -11.36
CA ALA A 318 -13.52 12.44 -11.22
C ALA A 318 -12.46 11.49 -10.64
N VAL A 319 -11.22 11.56 -11.11
CA VAL A 319 -10.11 10.74 -10.59
C VAL A 319 -9.85 11.04 -9.13
N TRP A 320 -9.76 12.31 -8.73
CA TRP A 320 -9.42 12.66 -7.36
C TRP A 320 -10.56 12.44 -6.38
N ALA A 321 -11.82 12.67 -6.80
CA ALA A 321 -12.99 12.30 -6.01
C ALA A 321 -13.03 10.78 -5.74
N LEU A 322 -12.82 9.97 -6.79
CA LEU A 322 -12.75 8.51 -6.65
C LEU A 322 -11.54 8.06 -5.82
N THR A 323 -10.40 8.76 -5.94
CA THR A 323 -9.20 8.45 -5.12
C THR A 323 -9.47 8.74 -3.64
N GLY A 324 -10.09 9.87 -3.33
CA GLY A 324 -10.49 10.19 -1.96
C GLY A 324 -11.47 9.17 -1.40
N LEU A 325 -12.55 8.87 -2.11
CA LEU A 325 -13.51 7.84 -1.70
C LEU A 325 -12.86 6.47 -1.53
N TRP A 326 -11.93 6.10 -2.40
CA TRP A 326 -11.24 4.81 -2.28
C TRP A 326 -10.45 4.68 -0.98
N HIS A 327 -9.86 5.76 -0.47
CA HIS A 327 -9.13 5.74 0.81
C HIS A 327 -10.06 5.47 1.99
N GLY A 328 -11.26 6.04 2.04
CA GLY A 328 -12.17 5.80 3.14
C GLY A 328 -13.57 6.40 2.93
N ALA A 329 -14.54 5.83 3.65
CA ALA A 329 -15.93 6.27 3.67
C ALA A 329 -16.12 7.39 4.73
N SER A 330 -15.45 8.53 4.53
CA SER A 330 -15.54 9.65 5.47
C SER A 330 -15.21 10.98 4.76
N TRP A 331 -15.75 12.08 5.29
CA TRP A 331 -15.65 13.38 4.65
C TRP A 331 -14.23 13.94 4.55
N ASN A 332 -13.33 13.59 5.48
CA ASN A 332 -11.93 13.98 5.40
C ASN A 332 -11.25 13.47 4.12
N PHE A 333 -11.52 12.23 3.70
CA PHE A 333 -10.97 11.67 2.46
C PHE A 333 -11.55 12.33 1.20
N VAL A 334 -12.83 12.71 1.24
CA VAL A 334 -13.45 13.49 0.15
C VAL A 334 -12.77 14.85 0.04
N LEU A 335 -12.60 15.57 1.16
CA LEU A 335 -11.92 16.87 1.21
C LEU A 335 -10.45 16.74 0.77
N TRP A 336 -9.75 15.69 1.20
CA TRP A 336 -8.38 15.40 0.79
C TRP A 336 -8.27 15.19 -0.73
N GLY A 337 -9.18 14.45 -1.33
CA GLY A 337 -9.23 14.27 -2.78
C GLY A 337 -9.49 15.59 -3.51
N LEU A 338 -10.45 16.39 -3.05
CA LEU A 338 -10.75 17.71 -3.62
C LEU A 338 -9.58 18.69 -3.46
N TYR A 339 -8.89 18.66 -2.33
CA TYR A 339 -7.69 19.46 -2.09
C TYR A 339 -6.61 19.20 -3.15
N PHE A 340 -6.26 17.94 -3.42
CA PHE A 340 -5.27 17.62 -4.45
C PHE A 340 -5.77 17.88 -5.86
N PHE A 341 -7.06 17.72 -6.12
CA PHE A 341 -7.65 18.16 -7.39
C PHE A 341 -7.42 19.67 -7.63
N VAL A 342 -7.67 20.50 -6.62
CA VAL A 342 -7.48 21.95 -6.71
C VAL A 342 -6.01 22.29 -6.92
N LEU A 343 -5.11 21.73 -6.10
CA LEU A 343 -3.66 21.97 -6.23
C LEU A 343 -3.13 21.60 -7.60
N LEU A 344 -3.48 20.44 -8.13
CA LEU A 344 -3.05 20.00 -9.47
C LEU A 344 -3.64 20.85 -10.59
N SER A 345 -4.85 21.36 -10.39
CA SER A 345 -5.48 22.26 -11.37
C SER A 345 -4.80 23.63 -11.40
N ILE A 346 -4.40 24.17 -10.24
CA ILE A 346 -3.64 25.41 -10.12
C ILE A 346 -2.22 25.20 -10.69
N GLU A 347 -1.54 24.15 -10.25
CA GLU A 347 -0.15 23.86 -10.66
C GLU A 347 -0.01 23.82 -12.18
N LYS A 348 -0.96 23.23 -12.90
CA LYS A 348 -0.95 23.20 -14.37
C LYS A 348 -0.97 24.59 -15.01
N GLN A 349 -1.52 25.59 -14.35
CA GLN A 349 -1.61 26.95 -14.86
C GLN A 349 -0.33 27.76 -14.57
N ILE A 350 0.30 27.49 -13.40
CA ILE A 350 1.45 28.23 -12.91
C ILE A 350 2.78 27.47 -13.10
N ALA A 351 2.77 26.25 -13.66
CA ALA A 351 3.96 25.42 -13.84
C ALA A 351 5.15 26.17 -14.50
N PRO A 352 4.98 26.96 -15.59
CA PRO A 352 6.09 27.69 -16.18
C PRO A 352 6.78 28.68 -15.22
N LYS A 353 5.98 29.29 -14.31
CA LYS A 353 6.53 30.20 -13.28
C LYS A 353 7.21 29.43 -12.16
N LEU A 354 6.68 28.29 -11.77
CA LEU A 354 7.28 27.46 -10.73
C LEU A 354 8.65 26.89 -11.18
N GLU A 355 8.79 26.51 -12.44
CA GLU A 355 10.03 25.96 -12.99
C GLU A 355 11.22 26.95 -12.97
N THR A 356 10.99 28.26 -12.85
CA THR A 356 12.05 29.26 -12.71
C THR A 356 12.65 29.31 -11.31
N LEU A 357 11.97 28.74 -10.29
CA LEU A 357 12.45 28.77 -8.91
C LEU A 357 13.54 27.71 -8.68
N PRO A 358 14.49 27.97 -7.75
CA PRO A 358 15.49 26.98 -7.35
C PRO A 358 14.86 25.67 -6.83
N PHE A 359 15.55 24.55 -7.04
CA PHE A 359 15.09 23.22 -6.62
C PHE A 359 14.61 23.18 -5.16
N ILE A 360 15.40 23.73 -4.24
CA ILE A 360 15.09 23.71 -2.79
C ILE A 360 13.77 24.44 -2.51
N VAL A 361 13.56 25.60 -3.13
CA VAL A 361 12.32 26.39 -2.93
C VAL A 361 11.12 25.59 -3.44
N ARG A 362 11.21 25.03 -4.64
CA ARG A 362 10.14 24.20 -5.22
C ARG A 362 9.82 22.98 -4.34
N ASN A 363 10.87 22.31 -3.85
CA ASN A 363 10.70 21.16 -2.98
C ASN A 363 10.01 21.56 -1.65
N LEU A 364 10.48 22.60 -0.97
CA LEU A 364 9.88 23.07 0.29
C LEU A 364 8.42 23.47 0.13
N VAL A 365 8.09 24.21 -0.94
CA VAL A 365 6.70 24.59 -1.25
C VAL A 365 5.84 23.36 -1.51
N THR A 366 6.35 22.41 -2.30
CA THR A 366 5.64 21.16 -2.59
C THR A 366 5.40 20.36 -1.31
N MET A 367 6.43 20.21 -0.47
CA MET A 367 6.34 19.44 0.78
C MET A 367 5.43 20.12 1.79
N PHE A 368 5.37 21.46 1.83
CA PHE A 368 4.41 22.19 2.64
C PHE A 368 2.96 21.81 2.27
N PHE A 369 2.60 21.87 0.98
CA PHE A 369 1.25 21.52 0.56
C PHE A 369 0.97 20.01 0.74
N VAL A 370 1.95 19.15 0.55
CA VAL A 370 1.81 17.71 0.85
C VAL A 370 1.54 17.48 2.34
N LEU A 371 2.27 18.18 3.23
CA LEU A 371 2.07 18.09 4.67
C LEU A 371 0.67 18.53 5.08
N ILE A 372 0.15 19.64 4.53
CA ILE A 372 -1.23 20.09 4.75
C ILE A 372 -2.23 19.01 4.27
N GLY A 373 -1.97 18.39 3.12
CA GLY A 373 -2.75 17.24 2.65
C GLY A 373 -2.76 16.07 3.63
N TRP A 374 -1.63 15.78 4.29
CA TRP A 374 -1.57 14.73 5.31
C TRP A 374 -2.30 15.09 6.60
N VAL A 375 -2.39 16.39 6.96
CA VAL A 375 -3.23 16.83 8.08
C VAL A 375 -4.71 16.56 7.81
N LEU A 376 -5.19 16.82 6.59
CA LEU A 376 -6.55 16.45 6.17
C LEU A 376 -6.77 14.94 6.24
N PHE A 377 -5.78 14.15 5.84
CA PHE A 377 -5.86 12.68 5.82
C PHE A 377 -5.89 12.08 7.24
N MET A 378 -5.09 12.61 8.16
CA MET A 378 -4.93 12.12 9.53
C MET A 378 -6.20 12.28 10.37
N ASN A 379 -6.94 13.35 10.16
CA ASN A 379 -8.09 13.71 11.00
C ASN A 379 -9.39 13.15 10.40
N THR A 380 -10.02 12.21 11.07
CA THR A 380 -11.20 11.52 10.57
C THR A 380 -12.50 12.32 10.69
N SER A 381 -12.54 13.40 11.50
CA SER A 381 -13.69 14.28 11.66
C SER A 381 -13.42 15.71 11.16
N LEU A 382 -14.46 16.39 10.69
CA LEU A 382 -14.37 17.79 10.25
C LEU A 382 -13.96 18.74 11.39
N SER A 383 -14.47 18.49 12.60
CA SER A 383 -14.09 19.23 13.80
C SER A 383 -12.62 19.01 14.15
N GLY A 384 -12.11 17.77 14.02
CA GLY A 384 -10.71 17.46 14.22
C GLY A 384 -9.79 18.17 13.22
N ILE A 385 -10.21 18.27 11.95
CA ILE A 385 -9.49 19.07 10.94
C ILE A 385 -9.44 20.54 11.36
N GLY A 386 -10.58 21.12 11.76
CA GLY A 386 -10.64 22.49 12.22
C GLY A 386 -9.74 22.75 13.43
N SER A 387 -9.78 21.87 14.43
CA SER A 387 -8.93 21.95 15.62
C SER A 387 -7.44 21.83 15.27
N ALA A 388 -7.07 20.92 14.35
CA ALA A 388 -5.68 20.77 13.92
C ALA A 388 -5.16 22.04 13.22
N PHE A 389 -5.94 22.66 12.33
CA PHE A 389 -5.57 23.92 11.70
C PHE A 389 -5.55 25.09 12.67
N ALA A 390 -6.49 25.17 13.60
CA ALA A 390 -6.47 26.17 14.67
C ALA A 390 -5.20 26.05 15.53
N ALA A 391 -4.79 24.82 15.88
CA ALA A 391 -3.55 24.57 16.61
C ALA A 391 -2.28 24.88 15.79
N MET A 392 -2.31 24.70 14.48
CA MET A 392 -1.17 25.02 13.61
C MET A 392 -1.01 26.52 13.35
N PHE A 393 -2.10 27.25 13.15
CA PHE A 393 -2.08 28.64 12.67
C PHE A 393 -2.69 29.66 13.65
N GLY A 394 -3.44 29.21 14.67
CA GLY A 394 -4.23 30.06 15.55
C GLY A 394 -3.51 30.62 16.77
N GLY A 395 -2.19 30.50 16.88
CA GLY A 395 -1.39 31.13 17.93
C GLY A 395 -1.62 30.65 19.37
N GLY A 396 -2.45 29.63 19.60
CA GLY A 396 -2.89 29.23 20.95
C GLY A 396 -1.92 28.34 21.72
N THR A 397 -0.98 27.65 21.07
CA THR A 397 0.04 26.82 21.75
C THR A 397 1.27 26.74 20.88
N SER A 398 2.11 27.73 20.99
CA SER A 398 3.36 27.81 20.23
C SER A 398 4.29 26.63 20.56
N PHE A 399 5.26 26.40 19.66
CA PHE A 399 6.45 25.57 19.88
C PHE A 399 7.18 25.86 21.21
N ALA A 400 6.81 26.91 21.96
CA ALA A 400 7.43 27.42 23.17
C ALA A 400 6.95 26.75 24.47
N GLY A 401 5.94 25.91 24.47
CA GLY A 401 5.57 25.13 25.66
C GLY A 401 6.71 24.17 26.04
N SER A 402 7.12 24.14 27.30
CA SER A 402 8.24 23.35 27.79
C SER A 402 8.13 21.86 27.41
N GLY A 403 6.90 21.32 27.31
CA GLY A 403 6.64 19.95 26.89
C GLY A 403 6.92 19.69 25.41
N VAL A 404 6.55 20.63 24.52
CA VAL A 404 6.79 20.48 23.06
C VAL A 404 8.27 20.55 22.72
N SER A 405 9.01 21.48 23.37
CA SER A 405 10.46 21.61 23.19
C SER A 405 11.19 20.33 23.61
N LEU A 406 10.81 19.73 24.74
CA LEU A 406 11.38 18.46 25.20
C LEU A 406 11.04 17.34 24.22
N GLN A 407 9.78 17.25 23.75
CA GLN A 407 9.36 16.24 22.79
C GLN A 407 10.11 16.36 21.45
N LEU A 408 10.32 17.58 20.97
CA LEU A 408 11.12 17.85 19.78
C LEU A 408 12.57 17.37 19.95
N LYS A 409 13.21 17.70 21.09
CA LYS A 409 14.59 17.25 21.40
C LYS A 409 14.67 15.71 21.41
N ASN A 410 13.72 15.04 22.08
CA ASN A 410 13.68 13.59 22.16
C ASN A 410 13.40 12.93 20.80
N SER A 411 12.65 13.58 19.92
CA SER A 411 12.32 13.07 18.59
C SER A 411 13.36 13.42 17.52
N LEU A 412 14.33 14.28 17.81
CA LEU A 412 15.30 14.78 16.83
C LEU A 412 16.11 13.66 16.15
N PRO A 413 16.63 12.63 16.87
CA PRO A 413 17.33 11.52 16.22
C PRO A 413 16.44 10.76 15.21
N LEU A 414 15.18 10.50 15.59
CA LEU A 414 14.22 9.85 14.71
C LEU A 414 13.90 10.73 13.49
N LEU A 415 13.66 12.01 13.70
CA LEU A 415 13.38 12.98 12.64
C LEU A 415 14.52 13.04 11.62
N LEU A 416 15.77 13.14 12.08
CA LEU A 416 16.95 13.12 11.21
C LEU A 416 17.06 11.81 10.44
N THR A 417 16.83 10.67 11.10
CA THR A 417 16.84 9.36 10.44
C THR A 417 15.75 9.25 9.38
N CYS A 418 14.54 9.77 9.66
CA CYS A 418 13.44 9.83 8.69
C CYS A 418 13.76 10.72 7.49
N LEU A 419 14.36 11.90 7.72
CA LEU A 419 14.80 12.80 6.64
C LEU A 419 15.87 12.13 5.74
N ILE A 420 16.87 11.51 6.33
CA ILE A 420 17.90 10.77 5.59
C ILE A 420 17.23 9.61 4.82
N GLY A 421 16.41 8.79 5.48
CA GLY A 421 15.76 7.61 4.90
C GLY A 421 14.80 7.92 3.76
N SER A 422 14.21 9.13 3.73
CA SER A 422 13.32 9.60 2.67
C SER A 422 14.03 10.33 1.52
N SER A 423 15.34 10.55 1.63
CA SER A 423 16.18 11.26 0.67
C SER A 423 16.92 10.31 -0.29
N VAL A 424 17.76 10.87 -1.13
CA VAL A 424 18.66 10.11 -2.04
C VAL A 424 19.87 9.49 -1.32
N LEU A 425 20.16 9.92 -0.08
CA LEU A 425 21.37 9.54 0.65
C LEU A 425 21.53 8.02 0.83
N PRO A 426 20.50 7.22 1.17
CA PRO A 426 20.66 5.78 1.29
C PRO A 426 21.05 5.10 -0.02
N ARG A 427 20.51 5.57 -1.17
CA ARG A 427 20.86 5.05 -2.50
C ARG A 427 22.30 5.43 -2.86
N TRP A 428 22.69 6.66 -2.59
CA TRP A 428 24.04 7.16 -2.83
C TRP A 428 25.08 6.43 -1.98
N PHE A 429 24.79 6.23 -0.69
CA PHE A 429 25.64 5.42 0.20
C PHE A 429 25.78 3.98 -0.30
N GLY A 430 24.70 3.33 -0.69
CA GLY A 430 24.73 1.98 -1.27
C GLY A 430 25.56 1.91 -2.54
N PHE A 431 25.46 2.93 -3.40
CA PHE A 431 26.28 3.04 -4.61
C PHE A 431 27.76 3.18 -4.27
N LEU A 432 28.13 4.09 -3.37
CA LEU A 432 29.52 4.26 -2.93
C LEU A 432 30.07 2.98 -2.28
N TRP A 433 29.28 2.36 -1.40
CA TRP A 433 29.67 1.13 -0.72
C TRP A 433 29.95 0.00 -1.73
N SER A 434 29.06 -0.20 -2.70
CA SER A 434 29.27 -1.18 -3.77
C SER A 434 30.47 -0.86 -4.65
N GLY A 435 30.70 0.43 -4.92
CA GLY A 435 31.83 0.93 -5.70
C GLY A 435 33.19 0.69 -5.05
N LEU A 436 33.30 0.86 -3.72
CA LEU A 436 34.52 0.59 -2.94
C LEU A 436 34.99 -0.87 -3.10
N PHE A 437 34.05 -1.79 -3.27
CA PHE A 437 34.33 -3.22 -3.47
C PHE A 437 34.34 -3.66 -4.94
N GLY A 438 34.24 -2.71 -5.88
CA GLY A 438 34.33 -2.98 -7.32
C GLY A 438 33.13 -3.73 -7.90
N MET A 439 31.96 -3.70 -7.23
CA MET A 439 30.75 -4.46 -7.65
C MET A 439 30.12 -3.94 -8.96
N GLY A 440 30.48 -2.75 -9.42
CA GLY A 440 29.99 -2.15 -10.68
C GLY A 440 30.76 -2.58 -11.92
N ARG A 441 31.91 -3.27 -11.81
CA ARG A 441 32.70 -3.75 -12.93
C ARG A 441 32.28 -5.18 -13.26
N SER A 442 31.92 -5.40 -14.53
CA SER A 442 31.61 -6.73 -15.07
C SER A 442 32.84 -7.65 -15.00
N ASP A 443 32.92 -8.44 -13.97
CA ASP A 443 33.95 -9.48 -13.85
C ASP A 443 33.45 -10.71 -14.62
N ARG A 444 33.91 -10.87 -15.87
CA ARG A 444 33.49 -11.95 -16.79
C ARG A 444 33.89 -13.35 -16.30
N ARG A 445 34.67 -13.49 -15.24
CA ARG A 445 35.24 -14.76 -14.80
C ARG A 445 34.59 -15.39 -13.57
N GLY A 446 33.47 -14.91 -13.07
CA GLY A 446 32.72 -15.65 -12.01
C GLY A 446 33.46 -15.90 -10.68
N ALA A 447 34.75 -15.57 -10.59
CA ALA A 447 35.58 -15.76 -9.41
C ALA A 447 35.15 -14.77 -8.32
N VAL A 448 34.72 -15.29 -7.16
CA VAL A 448 34.47 -14.49 -5.97
C VAL A 448 35.79 -13.94 -5.50
N THR A 449 36.07 -12.66 -5.82
CA THR A 449 37.23 -11.97 -5.24
C THR A 449 37.02 -11.76 -3.76
N VAL A 450 38.08 -11.69 -2.98
CA VAL A 450 38.04 -11.39 -1.53
C VAL A 450 37.21 -10.14 -1.25
N LYS A 451 37.36 -9.08 -2.09
CA LYS A 451 36.56 -7.85 -1.98
C LYS A 451 35.05 -8.11 -2.09
N LYS A 452 34.62 -8.96 -3.01
CA LYS A 452 33.22 -9.34 -3.18
C LYS A 452 32.71 -10.13 -1.97
N GLY A 453 33.54 -11.01 -1.42
CA GLY A 453 33.25 -11.74 -0.19
C GLY A 453 33.02 -10.79 1.00
N ILE A 454 33.91 -9.81 1.19
CA ILE A 454 33.78 -8.80 2.26
C ILE A 454 32.52 -7.95 2.06
N TYR A 455 32.23 -7.52 0.83
CA TYR A 455 31.00 -6.78 0.53
C TYR A 455 29.73 -7.60 0.91
N LEU A 456 29.65 -8.85 0.46
CA LEU A 456 28.50 -9.70 0.78
C LEU A 456 28.39 -9.96 2.28
N ALA A 457 29.52 -10.19 2.97
CA ALA A 457 29.52 -10.36 4.42
C ALA A 457 29.05 -9.09 5.14
N SER A 458 29.49 -7.91 4.71
CA SER A 458 29.06 -6.63 5.31
C SER A 458 27.58 -6.38 5.12
N VAL A 459 27.02 -6.66 3.92
CA VAL A 459 25.59 -6.55 3.65
C VAL A 459 24.81 -7.56 4.50
N PHE A 460 25.28 -8.79 4.61
CA PHE A 460 24.63 -9.82 5.40
C PHE A 460 24.60 -9.47 6.91
N LEU A 461 25.71 -9.01 7.46
CA LEU A 461 25.79 -8.55 8.86
C LEU A 461 24.85 -7.35 9.10
N PHE A 462 24.80 -6.40 8.18
CA PHE A 462 23.88 -5.27 8.26
C PHE A 462 22.41 -5.74 8.28
N LEU A 463 22.04 -6.69 7.43
CA LEU A 463 20.68 -7.23 7.38
C LEU A 463 20.33 -8.01 8.67
N ILE A 464 21.28 -8.77 9.23
CA ILE A 464 21.09 -9.44 10.53
C ILE A 464 20.86 -8.41 11.64
N LEU A 465 21.69 -7.36 11.70
CA LEU A 465 21.54 -6.28 12.66
C LEU A 465 20.17 -5.61 12.56
N LEU A 466 19.72 -5.27 11.32
CA LEU A 466 18.40 -4.69 11.12
C LEU A 466 17.29 -5.63 11.57
N LEU A 467 17.37 -6.91 11.23
CA LEU A 467 16.36 -7.90 11.62
C LEU A 467 16.34 -8.07 13.14
N TRP A 468 17.49 -8.09 13.79
CA TRP A 468 17.62 -8.17 15.25
C TRP A 468 16.98 -6.94 15.92
N LEU A 469 17.29 -5.71 15.46
CA LEU A 469 16.69 -4.48 15.98
C LEU A 469 15.16 -4.48 15.79
N CYS A 470 14.67 -4.91 14.64
CA CYS A 470 13.23 -5.06 14.41
C CYS A 470 12.62 -6.07 15.39
N THR A 471 13.26 -7.21 15.62
CA THR A 471 12.78 -8.23 16.54
C THR A 471 12.71 -7.71 17.98
N VAL A 472 13.76 -7.06 18.46
CA VAL A 472 13.78 -6.44 19.80
C VAL A 472 12.65 -5.43 19.95
N SER A 473 12.45 -4.58 18.93
CA SER A 473 11.36 -3.60 18.93
C SER A 473 9.97 -4.26 18.95
N LEU A 474 9.78 -5.37 18.22
CA LEU A 474 8.50 -6.10 18.17
C LEU A 474 8.19 -6.88 19.44
N VAL A 475 9.21 -7.41 20.13
CA VAL A 475 9.02 -8.08 21.45
C VAL A 475 8.59 -7.08 22.51
N GLY A 476 9.14 -5.86 22.47
CA GLY A 476 8.84 -4.80 23.44
C GLY A 476 7.56 -4.00 23.17
N SER A 477 6.83 -4.30 22.08
CA SER A 477 5.63 -3.54 21.69
C SER A 477 4.48 -4.46 21.33
N THR A 478 3.24 -4.06 21.69
CA THR A 478 2.05 -4.59 21.00
C THR A 478 2.13 -4.16 19.56
N SER A 479 2.04 -5.10 18.60
CA SER A 479 2.10 -4.80 17.16
C SER A 479 1.04 -3.75 16.82
N SER A 480 1.47 -2.58 16.34
CA SER A 480 0.54 -1.60 15.80
C SER A 480 0.13 -2.02 14.39
N PRO A 481 -1.19 -2.17 14.13
CA PRO A 481 -1.68 -2.46 12.79
C PRO A 481 -1.17 -1.41 11.80
N SER A 482 -0.88 -1.84 10.59
CA SER A 482 -0.52 -0.89 9.54
C SER A 482 -1.67 0.11 9.33
N MET A 483 -1.36 1.39 9.16
CA MET A 483 -2.35 2.46 9.05
C MET A 483 -3.35 2.22 7.91
N TYR A 484 -2.88 1.73 6.77
CA TYR A 484 -3.75 1.40 5.63
C TYR A 484 -4.66 0.18 5.84
N ALA A 485 -4.42 -0.65 6.84
CA ALA A 485 -5.33 -1.73 7.21
C ALA A 485 -6.59 -1.21 7.95
N GLN A 486 -6.57 0.05 8.38
CA GLN A 486 -7.67 0.69 9.11
C GLN A 486 -8.63 1.45 8.17
N PHE A 487 -8.27 1.65 6.91
CA PHE A 487 -9.05 2.32 5.86
C PHE A 487 -9.58 1.28 4.83
#